data_05f5a8583267f5d0064ec939e729bf2c
#
_entry.id   05f5a8583267f5d0064ec939e729bf2c
#
_cell.length_a   1.000
_cell.length_b   1.000
_cell.length_c   1.000
_cell.angle_alpha   90.00
_cell.angle_beta   90.00
_cell.angle_gamma   90.00
#
_symmetry.space_group_name_H-M   'P 1'
#
loop_
_entity.id
_entity.type
_entity.pdbx_description
1 polymer ?
#
loop_
_entity_poly.entity_id
_entity_poly.type
_entity_poly.pdbx_seq_one_letter_code
_entity_poly.pdbx_strand_id
1 'polypeptide(L)'
;MNDYKITNKFLTVTVTETGAELTSVKANNGGYEYLWQADPKIWKRHAPILFPNVGRLKDDSYTFNGVKYHLPQHGFARDMKWDLIDKSSSKLIFQLESNEDTLSKYPFKFVLQAVYELKNFELKVNYIVKNTDNKKTIFSIGGHPAFNANFKNTSISANQREFDRYTLNGNYLNPSPIGKINFSYAHKISRSDFLNDALILKADKDLTELFLQTNVPDSESDEKQLERSTRIAVAGKNLKFFCIWSKNDEKADFVAIE
;
A
#
# COMPACT_ATOMS: atom_id res chain seq x y z
N MET A 1 -2.16 0.14 -22.19
CA MET A 1 -2.30 0.46 -20.75
C MET A 1 -2.57 1.94 -20.68
N ASN A 2 -3.68 2.34 -20.10
CA ASN A 2 -4.09 3.74 -20.03
C ASN A 2 -3.78 4.30 -18.65
N ASP A 3 -3.21 5.49 -18.64
CA ASP A 3 -2.94 6.25 -17.42
C ASP A 3 -3.89 7.43 -17.31
N TYR A 4 -4.38 7.66 -16.12
CA TYR A 4 -5.32 8.74 -15.81
C TYR A 4 -4.71 9.68 -14.77
N LYS A 5 -4.89 10.99 -14.99
CA LYS A 5 -4.31 12.01 -14.14
C LYS A 5 -5.38 12.90 -13.53
N ILE A 6 -5.17 13.26 -12.28
CA ILE A 6 -5.82 14.37 -11.58
C ILE A 6 -4.74 15.32 -11.07
N THR A 7 -5.05 16.60 -11.06
CA THR A 7 -4.08 17.61 -10.65
C THR A 7 -4.76 18.80 -9.98
N ASN A 8 -4.07 19.41 -9.04
CA ASN A 8 -4.44 20.68 -8.45
C ASN A 8 -3.21 21.61 -8.39
N LYS A 9 -3.29 22.72 -7.66
CA LYS A 9 -2.16 23.66 -7.50
C LYS A 9 -0.89 22.98 -6.96
N PHE A 10 -1.02 21.93 -6.14
CA PHE A 10 0.05 21.37 -5.32
C PHE A 10 0.61 20.05 -5.83
N LEU A 11 -0.27 19.17 -6.30
CA LEU A 11 0.06 17.79 -6.64
C LEU A 11 -0.51 17.40 -8.01
N THR A 12 0.21 16.54 -8.69
CA THR A 12 -0.26 15.75 -9.83
C THR A 12 -0.18 14.28 -9.46
N VAL A 13 -1.28 13.58 -9.65
CA VAL A 13 -1.45 12.16 -9.31
C VAL A 13 -1.76 11.38 -10.57
N THR A 14 -1.10 10.23 -10.75
CA THR A 14 -1.34 9.33 -11.89
C THR A 14 -1.75 7.96 -11.38
N VAL A 15 -2.79 7.38 -11.99
CA VAL A 15 -3.31 6.04 -11.70
C VAL A 15 -3.45 5.29 -13.02
N THR A 16 -2.97 4.05 -13.08
CA THR A 16 -3.12 3.19 -14.26
C THR A 16 -4.36 2.30 -14.16
N GLU A 17 -4.94 1.92 -15.31
CA GLU A 17 -6.11 1.01 -15.35
C GLU A 17 -5.79 -0.42 -14.89
N THR A 18 -4.53 -0.85 -14.99
CA THR A 18 -4.10 -2.16 -14.49
C THR A 18 -3.93 -2.08 -12.98
N GLY A 19 -4.72 -2.88 -12.25
CA GLY A 19 -4.70 -2.89 -10.79
C GLY A 19 -5.33 -1.65 -10.15
N ALA A 20 -5.83 -0.68 -10.94
CA ALA A 20 -6.12 0.68 -10.49
C ALA A 20 -4.93 1.25 -9.70
N GLU A 21 -3.69 0.89 -10.10
CA GLU A 21 -2.50 1.17 -9.31
C GLU A 21 -2.12 2.64 -9.37
N LEU A 22 -1.90 3.24 -8.20
CA LEU A 22 -1.32 4.58 -8.06
C LEU A 22 0.15 4.52 -8.48
N THR A 23 0.52 5.19 -9.57
CA THR A 23 1.86 5.11 -10.16
C THR A 23 2.72 6.35 -9.93
N SER A 24 2.10 7.50 -9.62
CA SER A 24 2.84 8.72 -9.34
C SER A 24 2.05 9.63 -8.40
N VAL A 25 2.74 10.25 -7.46
CA VAL A 25 2.28 11.39 -6.67
C VAL A 25 3.40 12.43 -6.71
N LYS A 26 3.24 13.43 -7.55
CA LYS A 26 4.31 14.40 -7.84
C LYS A 26 3.96 15.79 -7.30
N ALA A 27 4.88 16.42 -6.58
CA ALA A 27 4.77 17.82 -6.21
C ALA A 27 4.88 18.70 -7.44
N ASN A 28 3.94 19.64 -7.63
CA ASN A 28 3.98 20.55 -8.77
C ASN A 28 5.06 21.64 -8.60
N ASN A 29 5.42 21.97 -7.37
CA ASN A 29 6.57 22.83 -7.08
C ASN A 29 7.80 21.97 -6.80
N GLY A 30 8.88 22.16 -7.56
CA GLY A 30 10.14 21.43 -7.45
C GLY A 30 10.10 19.98 -7.99
N GLY A 31 8.96 19.49 -8.51
CA GLY A 31 8.87 18.25 -9.26
C GLY A 31 9.15 16.96 -8.49
N TYR A 32 9.19 16.99 -7.15
CA TYR A 32 9.50 15.81 -6.32
C TYR A 32 8.45 14.72 -6.49
N GLU A 33 8.92 13.48 -6.78
CA GLU A 33 8.10 12.28 -6.85
C GLU A 33 8.10 11.57 -5.50
N TYR A 34 6.92 11.39 -4.92
CA TYR A 34 6.77 10.73 -3.62
C TYR A 34 6.83 9.21 -3.71
N LEU A 35 6.44 8.63 -4.84
CA LEU A 35 6.38 7.17 -5.00
C LEU A 35 7.63 6.62 -5.70
N TRP A 36 8.00 5.44 -5.29
CA TRP A 36 8.93 4.58 -5.99
C TRP A 36 8.49 4.35 -7.43
N GLN A 37 9.43 4.46 -8.39
CA GLN A 37 9.12 4.41 -9.82
C GLN A 37 9.36 3.03 -10.46
N ALA A 38 9.17 1.99 -9.66
CA ALA A 38 8.99 0.60 -10.10
C ALA A 38 10.11 0.05 -11.00
N ASP A 39 11.38 0.28 -10.65
CA ASP A 39 12.50 -0.35 -11.37
C ASP A 39 12.31 -1.88 -11.34
N PRO A 40 12.12 -2.53 -12.51
CA PRO A 40 11.83 -3.96 -12.59
C PRO A 40 12.97 -4.85 -12.10
N LYS A 41 14.20 -4.33 -12.02
CA LYS A 41 15.34 -5.04 -11.47
C LYS A 41 15.30 -5.12 -9.94
N ILE A 42 14.56 -4.21 -9.29
CA ILE A 42 14.44 -4.11 -7.84
C ILE A 42 13.04 -4.56 -7.42
N TRP A 43 12.03 -3.74 -7.72
CA TRP A 43 10.63 -4.04 -7.43
C TRP A 43 9.72 -3.33 -8.44
N LYS A 44 9.00 -4.10 -9.24
CA LYS A 44 8.27 -3.66 -10.44
C LYS A 44 6.88 -3.06 -10.17
N ARG A 45 6.56 -2.66 -8.95
CA ARG A 45 5.26 -2.07 -8.57
C ARG A 45 5.48 -0.74 -7.87
N HIS A 46 4.41 0.07 -7.82
CA HIS A 46 4.39 1.38 -7.16
C HIS A 46 3.55 1.34 -5.87
N ALA A 47 2.27 1.01 -6.00
CA ALA A 47 1.29 1.01 -4.92
C ALA A 47 0.15 0.01 -5.18
N PRO A 48 0.42 -1.29 -5.26
CA PRO A 48 -0.59 -2.28 -5.62
C PRO A 48 -1.72 -2.37 -4.60
N ILE A 49 -2.95 -2.63 -5.08
CA ILE A 49 -4.12 -2.94 -4.25
C ILE A 49 -4.16 -4.44 -3.99
N LEU A 50 -4.22 -4.81 -2.72
CA LEU A 50 -4.20 -6.18 -2.24
C LEU A 50 -5.64 -6.63 -1.98
N PHE A 51 -6.15 -7.56 -2.79
CA PHE A 51 -7.49 -8.13 -2.66
C PHE A 51 -7.64 -9.41 -3.49
N PRO A 52 -8.34 -10.45 -3.00
CA PRO A 52 -9.14 -10.53 -1.79
C PRO A 52 -8.38 -11.06 -0.56
N ASN A 53 -7.07 -11.21 -0.63
CA ASN A 53 -6.22 -11.54 0.50
C ASN A 53 -4.98 -10.63 0.58
N VAL A 54 -4.53 -10.36 1.79
CA VAL A 54 -3.28 -9.69 2.10
C VAL A 54 -2.28 -10.74 2.59
N GLY A 55 -1.04 -10.68 2.10
CA GLY A 55 -0.03 -11.70 2.37
C GLY A 55 -0.23 -12.97 1.55
N ARG A 56 0.35 -14.08 2.02
CA ARG A 56 0.34 -15.38 1.36
C ARG A 56 -0.49 -16.40 2.13
N LEU A 57 -1.36 -17.12 1.45
CA LEU A 57 -2.08 -18.26 1.98
C LEU A 57 -1.18 -19.50 1.97
N LYS A 58 -1.40 -20.44 2.92
CA LYS A 58 -0.68 -21.71 2.93
C LYS A 58 -0.92 -22.47 1.62
N ASP A 59 0.17 -22.86 0.97
CA ASP A 59 0.16 -23.56 -0.34
C ASP A 59 -0.60 -22.76 -1.43
N ASP A 60 -0.60 -21.40 -1.33
CA ASP A 60 -1.35 -20.49 -2.21
C ASP A 60 -2.81 -20.94 -2.42
N SER A 61 -3.44 -21.49 -1.37
CA SER A 61 -4.78 -22.06 -1.47
C SER A 61 -5.58 -21.95 -0.17
N TYR A 62 -6.89 -22.11 -0.30
CA TYR A 62 -7.83 -22.21 0.82
C TYR A 62 -9.01 -23.11 0.45
N THR A 63 -9.75 -23.56 1.46
CA THR A 63 -10.95 -24.38 1.26
C THR A 63 -12.18 -23.59 1.69
N PHE A 64 -13.20 -23.58 0.84
CA PHE A 64 -14.51 -22.99 1.15
C PHE A 64 -15.61 -23.98 0.72
N ASN A 65 -16.48 -24.35 1.64
CA ASN A 65 -17.56 -25.34 1.45
C ASN A 65 -17.07 -26.66 0.81
N GLY A 66 -15.91 -27.16 1.24
CA GLY A 66 -15.32 -28.40 0.75
C GLY A 66 -14.59 -28.30 -0.59
N VAL A 67 -14.64 -27.15 -1.26
CA VAL A 67 -13.94 -26.91 -2.53
C VAL A 67 -12.62 -26.16 -2.28
N LYS A 68 -11.53 -26.63 -2.89
CA LYS A 68 -10.22 -25.97 -2.83
C LYS A 68 -10.09 -24.92 -3.92
N TYR A 69 -9.68 -23.72 -3.51
CA TYR A 69 -9.43 -22.56 -4.37
C TYR A 69 -7.97 -22.13 -4.27
N HIS A 70 -7.44 -21.57 -5.34
CA HIS A 70 -6.07 -21.05 -5.40
C HIS A 70 -6.07 -19.53 -5.52
N LEU A 71 -5.32 -18.88 -4.63
CA LEU A 71 -5.07 -17.43 -4.65
C LEU A 71 -3.58 -17.16 -4.53
N PRO A 72 -2.99 -16.34 -5.42
CA PRO A 72 -1.61 -15.92 -5.30
C PRO A 72 -1.43 -15.00 -4.10
N GLN A 73 -0.18 -14.80 -3.70
CA GLN A 73 0.17 -13.78 -2.70
C GLN A 73 -0.45 -12.42 -3.07
N HIS A 74 -1.15 -11.80 -2.11
CA HIS A 74 -1.87 -10.53 -2.24
C HIS A 74 -3.07 -10.55 -3.20
N GLY A 75 -3.56 -11.74 -3.57
CA GLY A 75 -4.73 -11.89 -4.45
C GLY A 75 -4.48 -11.48 -5.89
N PHE A 76 -5.55 -11.15 -6.59
CA PHE A 76 -5.55 -10.95 -8.04
C PHE A 76 -5.82 -9.50 -8.47
N ALA A 77 -6.41 -8.66 -7.61
CA ALA A 77 -6.93 -7.35 -8.03
C ALA A 77 -5.86 -6.44 -8.66
N ARG A 78 -4.64 -6.51 -8.16
CA ARG A 78 -3.48 -5.74 -8.65
C ARG A 78 -3.01 -6.10 -10.07
N ASP A 79 -3.44 -7.26 -10.60
CA ASP A 79 -3.03 -7.76 -11.91
C ASP A 79 -4.17 -7.71 -12.93
N MET A 80 -5.37 -7.26 -12.50
CA MET A 80 -6.54 -7.17 -13.35
C MET A 80 -6.69 -5.78 -13.96
N LYS A 81 -7.36 -5.71 -15.09
CA LYS A 81 -7.82 -4.44 -15.66
C LYS A 81 -9.06 -3.97 -14.93
N TRP A 82 -9.06 -2.70 -14.51
CA TRP A 82 -10.19 -2.03 -13.88
C TRP A 82 -10.82 -1.04 -14.83
N ASP A 83 -12.13 -0.85 -14.71
CA ASP A 83 -12.84 0.15 -15.46
C ASP A 83 -12.84 1.50 -14.74
N LEU A 84 -12.51 2.58 -15.46
CA LEU A 84 -12.71 3.93 -14.94
C LEU A 84 -14.19 4.29 -15.09
N ILE A 85 -14.91 4.41 -13.98
CA ILE A 85 -16.37 4.67 -13.97
C ILE A 85 -16.73 6.12 -13.70
N ASP A 86 -15.81 6.91 -13.12
CA ASP A 86 -16.00 8.35 -12.91
C ASP A 86 -14.65 9.08 -12.92
N LYS A 87 -14.66 10.29 -13.50
CA LYS A 87 -13.49 11.16 -13.57
C LYS A 87 -13.88 12.63 -13.51
N SER A 88 -13.21 13.36 -12.62
CA SER A 88 -13.22 14.84 -12.59
C SER A 88 -11.78 15.40 -12.57
N SER A 89 -11.63 16.70 -12.40
CA SER A 89 -10.31 17.32 -12.27
C SER A 89 -9.54 16.87 -11.02
N SER A 90 -10.27 16.43 -9.96
CA SER A 90 -9.69 16.09 -8.66
C SER A 90 -10.05 14.68 -8.17
N LYS A 91 -10.77 13.88 -8.98
CA LYS A 91 -11.26 12.56 -8.55
C LYS A 91 -11.21 11.55 -9.67
N LEU A 92 -10.82 10.32 -9.33
CA LEU A 92 -10.94 9.13 -10.18
C LEU A 92 -11.63 8.02 -9.40
N ILE A 93 -12.55 7.29 -10.04
CA ILE A 93 -13.15 6.08 -9.49
C ILE A 93 -12.91 4.94 -10.46
N PHE A 94 -12.16 3.95 -10.02
CA PHE A 94 -11.98 2.70 -10.73
C PHE A 94 -12.84 1.61 -10.11
N GLN A 95 -13.31 0.67 -10.91
CA GLN A 95 -14.15 -0.44 -10.50
C GLN A 95 -13.65 -1.75 -11.08
N LEU A 96 -13.66 -2.77 -10.23
CA LEU A 96 -13.46 -4.18 -10.60
C LEU A 96 -14.67 -4.96 -10.13
N GLU A 97 -15.30 -5.69 -11.04
CA GLU A 97 -16.40 -6.59 -10.74
C GLU A 97 -15.96 -8.05 -10.82
N SER A 98 -16.63 -8.88 -10.03
CA SER A 98 -16.44 -10.33 -10.13
C SER A 98 -16.87 -10.82 -11.51
N ASN A 99 -16.07 -11.69 -12.10
CA ASN A 99 -16.32 -12.36 -13.38
C ASN A 99 -16.00 -13.87 -13.26
N GLU A 100 -16.11 -14.62 -14.33
CA GLU A 100 -15.85 -16.07 -14.34
C GLU A 100 -14.44 -16.42 -13.86
N ASP A 101 -13.40 -15.65 -14.27
CA ASP A 101 -12.02 -15.84 -13.84
C ASP A 101 -11.85 -15.61 -12.32
N THR A 102 -12.40 -14.52 -11.79
CA THR A 102 -12.34 -14.25 -10.35
C THR A 102 -13.12 -15.26 -9.53
N LEU A 103 -14.30 -15.68 -10.01
CA LEU A 103 -15.15 -16.65 -9.33
C LEU A 103 -14.51 -18.06 -9.27
N SER A 104 -13.69 -18.40 -10.25
CA SER A 104 -12.92 -19.66 -10.23
C SER A 104 -11.87 -19.71 -9.13
N LYS A 105 -11.38 -18.54 -8.66
CA LYS A 105 -10.35 -18.39 -7.63
C LYS A 105 -10.93 -17.96 -6.28
N TYR A 106 -12.05 -17.22 -6.32
CA TYR A 106 -12.69 -16.59 -5.17
C TYR A 106 -14.21 -16.59 -5.38
N PRO A 107 -14.95 -17.59 -4.83
CA PRO A 107 -16.33 -17.88 -5.17
C PRO A 107 -17.34 -16.94 -4.51
N PHE A 108 -17.07 -15.63 -4.55
CA PHE A 108 -17.93 -14.58 -4.02
C PHE A 108 -18.14 -13.49 -5.06
N LYS A 109 -19.39 -13.06 -5.26
CA LYS A 109 -19.68 -11.92 -6.12
C LYS A 109 -19.42 -10.62 -5.39
N PHE A 110 -18.70 -9.72 -6.03
CA PHE A 110 -18.32 -8.43 -5.46
C PHE A 110 -18.28 -7.32 -6.51
N VAL A 111 -18.37 -6.09 -6.03
CA VAL A 111 -17.90 -4.89 -6.71
C VAL A 111 -16.84 -4.27 -5.79
N LEU A 112 -15.65 -4.06 -6.30
CA LEU A 112 -14.55 -3.38 -5.62
C LEU A 112 -14.30 -2.05 -6.33
N GLN A 113 -14.31 -0.95 -5.57
CA GLN A 113 -13.97 0.37 -6.10
C GLN A 113 -12.73 0.92 -5.39
N ALA A 114 -11.87 1.58 -6.17
CA ALA A 114 -10.77 2.40 -5.70
C ALA A 114 -11.08 3.86 -6.07
N VAL A 115 -11.23 4.71 -5.04
CA VAL A 115 -11.57 6.12 -5.18
C VAL A 115 -10.35 6.95 -4.80
N TYR A 116 -9.82 7.68 -5.75
CA TYR A 116 -8.71 8.62 -5.58
C TYR A 116 -9.25 10.03 -5.60
N GLU A 117 -9.09 10.77 -4.50
CA GLU A 117 -9.57 12.15 -4.36
C GLU A 117 -8.43 13.06 -3.91
N LEU A 118 -8.18 14.10 -4.70
CA LEU A 118 -7.11 15.05 -4.49
C LEU A 118 -7.67 16.38 -3.92
N LYS A 119 -7.24 16.74 -2.71
CA LYS A 119 -7.63 17.98 -2.07
C LYS A 119 -6.43 18.65 -1.40
N ASN A 120 -6.09 19.87 -1.83
CA ASN A 120 -4.89 20.58 -1.35
C ASN A 120 -3.64 19.70 -1.49
N PHE A 121 -2.92 19.46 -0.39
CA PHE A 121 -1.75 18.59 -0.31
C PHE A 121 -2.09 17.14 0.05
N GLU A 122 -3.36 16.76 0.01
CA GLU A 122 -3.83 15.46 0.45
C GLU A 122 -4.36 14.66 -0.75
N LEU A 123 -3.86 13.43 -0.90
CA LEU A 123 -4.47 12.38 -1.71
C LEU A 123 -5.19 11.41 -0.78
N LYS A 124 -6.51 11.33 -0.91
CA LYS A 124 -7.33 10.35 -0.22
C LYS A 124 -7.59 9.16 -1.14
N VAL A 125 -7.29 7.96 -0.64
CA VAL A 125 -7.59 6.71 -1.32
C VAL A 125 -8.59 5.91 -0.50
N ASN A 126 -9.76 5.60 -1.07
CA ASN A 126 -10.76 4.77 -0.42
C ASN A 126 -10.98 3.50 -1.22
N TYR A 127 -11.01 2.37 -0.52
CA TYR A 127 -11.43 1.09 -1.07
C TYR A 127 -12.84 0.77 -0.57
N ILE A 128 -13.75 0.51 -1.51
CA ILE A 128 -15.15 0.19 -1.22
C ILE A 128 -15.42 -1.21 -1.76
N VAL A 129 -15.68 -2.15 -0.85
CA VAL A 129 -16.05 -3.52 -1.20
C VAL A 129 -17.54 -3.70 -0.99
N LYS A 130 -18.27 -3.90 -2.08
CA LYS A 130 -19.70 -4.20 -2.06
C LYS A 130 -19.89 -5.69 -2.28
N ASN A 131 -20.51 -6.35 -1.34
CA ASN A 131 -21.00 -7.72 -1.53
C ASN A 131 -22.25 -7.71 -2.41
N THR A 132 -22.16 -8.33 -3.58
CA THR A 132 -23.28 -8.50 -4.52
C THR A 132 -23.76 -9.94 -4.59
N ASP A 133 -23.24 -10.80 -3.68
CA ASP A 133 -23.68 -12.18 -3.53
C ASP A 133 -24.85 -12.29 -2.55
N ASN A 134 -25.54 -13.42 -2.54
CA ASN A 134 -26.57 -13.77 -1.58
C ASN A 134 -26.01 -14.40 -0.28
N LYS A 135 -24.69 -14.59 -0.19
CA LYS A 135 -23.98 -15.16 0.95
C LYS A 135 -22.98 -14.17 1.54
N LYS A 136 -22.55 -14.42 2.77
CA LYS A 136 -21.51 -13.61 3.44
C LYS A 136 -20.19 -13.73 2.69
N THR A 137 -19.60 -12.58 2.35
CA THR A 137 -18.28 -12.49 1.72
C THR A 137 -17.18 -12.39 2.77
N ILE A 138 -16.07 -13.10 2.56
CA ILE A 138 -14.91 -13.13 3.45
C ILE A 138 -13.70 -12.63 2.65
N PHE A 139 -13.10 -11.53 3.06
CA PHE A 139 -11.93 -10.96 2.38
C PHE A 139 -11.01 -10.24 3.36
N SER A 140 -9.79 -9.99 2.94
CA SER A 140 -8.93 -8.93 3.44
C SER A 140 -8.54 -7.99 2.31
N ILE A 141 -8.25 -6.74 2.65
CA ILE A 141 -7.90 -5.69 1.70
C ILE A 141 -6.81 -4.81 2.28
N GLY A 142 -5.92 -4.33 1.43
CA GLY A 142 -4.87 -3.38 1.80
C GLY A 142 -4.37 -2.60 0.59
N GLY A 143 -3.63 -1.54 0.86
CA GLY A 143 -2.81 -0.83 -0.12
C GLY A 143 -1.35 -1.05 0.22
N HIS A 144 -0.48 -1.01 -0.77
CA HIS A 144 0.96 -1.26 -0.59
C HIS A 144 1.81 -0.16 -1.28
N PRO A 145 1.56 1.13 -0.97
CA PRO A 145 2.32 2.22 -1.57
C PRO A 145 3.78 2.19 -1.11
N ALA A 146 4.69 2.29 -2.06
CA ALA A 146 6.12 2.47 -1.81
C ALA A 146 6.49 3.94 -2.00
N PHE A 147 7.03 4.53 -0.96
CA PHE A 147 7.47 5.93 -0.95
C PHE A 147 8.97 6.01 -1.16
N ASN A 148 9.42 6.94 -2.00
CA ASN A 148 10.83 7.21 -2.15
C ASN A 148 11.45 7.57 -0.80
N ALA A 149 12.58 6.95 -0.48
CA ALA A 149 13.23 7.09 0.82
C ALA A 149 14.75 6.93 0.70
N ASN A 150 15.49 7.86 1.29
CA ASN A 150 16.94 7.74 1.42
C ASN A 150 17.26 7.13 2.80
N PHE A 151 17.71 5.89 2.83
CA PHE A 151 17.98 5.15 4.08
C PHE A 151 19.01 5.81 5.02
N LYS A 152 19.86 6.70 4.51
CA LYS A 152 20.78 7.46 5.38
C LYS A 152 20.03 8.42 6.31
N ASN A 153 18.88 8.94 5.85
CA ASN A 153 18.16 10.04 6.49
C ASN A 153 16.66 9.78 6.62
N THR A 154 16.23 8.52 6.61
CA THR A 154 14.80 8.18 6.71
C THR A 154 14.46 7.68 8.10
N SER A 155 13.36 8.20 8.64
CA SER A 155 12.78 7.74 9.90
C SER A 155 11.26 7.65 9.81
N ILE A 156 10.68 6.82 10.66
CA ILE A 156 9.24 6.69 10.84
C ILE A 156 8.87 6.98 12.29
N SER A 157 7.82 7.75 12.47
CA SER A 157 7.14 7.93 13.75
C SER A 157 5.64 7.66 13.59
N ALA A 158 4.91 7.56 14.70
CA ALA A 158 3.48 7.25 14.67
C ALA A 158 2.71 8.04 15.73
N ASN A 159 1.38 8.17 15.54
CA ASN A 159 0.48 8.72 16.54
C ASN A 159 0.14 7.74 17.69
N GLN A 160 0.60 6.51 17.58
CA GLN A 160 0.52 5.47 18.62
C GLN A 160 1.93 5.19 19.14
N ARG A 161 2.07 5.07 20.46
CA ARG A 161 3.37 4.90 21.11
C ARG A 161 3.95 3.50 20.94
N GLU A 162 3.12 2.47 21.04
CA GLU A 162 3.55 1.08 20.96
C GLU A 162 2.68 0.29 19.99
N PHE A 163 3.32 -0.63 19.27
CA PHE A 163 2.66 -1.60 18.40
C PHE A 163 3.08 -3.01 18.78
N ASP A 164 2.16 -3.95 18.74
CA ASP A 164 2.52 -5.37 18.75
C ASP A 164 3.32 -5.69 17.50
N ARG A 165 4.50 -6.29 17.67
CA ARG A 165 5.39 -6.70 16.59
C ARG A 165 5.20 -8.16 16.28
N TYR A 166 4.95 -8.44 15.02
CA TYR A 166 4.86 -9.78 14.46
C TYR A 166 6.07 -10.08 13.57
N THR A 167 6.24 -11.36 13.24
CA THR A 167 7.27 -11.81 12.30
C THR A 167 6.70 -12.91 11.43
N LEU A 168 7.40 -13.24 10.36
CA LEU A 168 7.07 -14.38 9.52
C LEU A 168 7.78 -15.64 10.02
N ASN A 169 7.13 -16.79 9.85
CA ASN A 169 7.73 -18.11 9.87
C ASN A 169 7.74 -18.63 8.43
N GLY A 170 8.88 -18.56 7.77
CA GLY A 170 8.96 -18.67 6.32
C GLY A 170 8.17 -17.54 5.65
N ASN A 171 7.14 -17.90 4.87
CA ASN A 171 6.29 -16.92 4.15
C ASN A 171 4.96 -16.61 4.87
N TYR A 172 4.77 -17.06 6.12
CA TYR A 172 3.48 -16.98 6.81
C TYR A 172 3.61 -16.18 8.10
N LEU A 173 2.58 -15.41 8.38
CA LEU A 173 2.49 -14.63 9.62
C LEU A 173 2.44 -15.57 10.85
N ASN A 174 3.30 -15.34 11.83
CA ASN A 174 3.16 -15.98 13.13
C ASN A 174 1.83 -15.59 13.76
N PRO A 175 1.12 -16.53 14.40
CA PRO A 175 -0.18 -16.25 15.00
C PRO A 175 -0.10 -15.34 16.25
N SER A 176 1.08 -15.25 16.88
CA SER A 176 1.32 -14.46 18.09
C SER A 176 2.40 -13.41 17.87
N PRO A 177 2.30 -12.25 18.52
CA PRO A 177 3.36 -11.24 18.47
C PRO A 177 4.63 -11.78 19.16
N ILE A 178 5.78 -11.33 18.68
CA ILE A 178 7.09 -11.64 19.26
C ILE A 178 7.53 -10.60 20.31
N GLY A 179 6.76 -9.55 20.51
CA GLY A 179 7.04 -8.44 21.40
C GLY A 179 6.37 -7.15 20.95
N LYS A 180 6.91 -6.03 21.39
CA LYS A 180 6.44 -4.69 21.00
C LYS A 180 7.56 -3.86 20.41
N ILE A 181 7.19 -2.90 19.54
CA ILE A 181 8.07 -1.83 19.09
C ILE A 181 7.55 -0.50 19.61
N ASN A 182 8.44 0.38 20.05
CA ASN A 182 8.09 1.65 20.65
C ASN A 182 8.46 2.81 19.71
N PHE A 183 7.47 3.65 19.39
CA PHE A 183 7.58 4.85 18.56
C PHE A 183 7.50 6.15 19.39
N SER A 184 7.88 6.13 20.68
CA SER A 184 8.01 7.37 21.48
C SER A 184 9.00 8.34 20.88
N TYR A 185 9.95 7.83 20.11
CA TYR A 185 10.89 8.57 19.27
C TYR A 185 10.77 8.06 17.84
N ALA A 186 11.17 8.90 16.87
CA ALA A 186 11.23 8.47 15.48
C ALA A 186 12.21 7.28 15.32
N HIS A 187 11.73 6.19 14.74
CA HIS A 187 12.54 5.01 14.43
C HIS A 187 13.31 5.28 13.13
N LYS A 188 14.64 5.32 13.22
CA LYS A 188 15.49 5.42 12.03
C LYS A 188 15.44 4.10 11.27
N ILE A 189 14.91 4.15 10.06
CA ILE A 189 14.82 2.97 9.19
C ILE A 189 16.22 2.63 8.64
N SER A 190 16.55 1.36 8.71
CA SER A 190 17.76 0.80 8.16
C SER A 190 17.46 -0.46 7.34
N ARG A 191 18.38 -0.87 6.47
CA ARG A 191 18.19 -2.11 5.69
C ARG A 191 18.16 -3.35 6.56
N SER A 192 18.77 -3.30 7.74
CA SER A 192 18.71 -4.40 8.71
C SER A 192 17.30 -4.67 9.26
N ASP A 193 16.40 -3.68 9.20
CA ASP A 193 15.00 -3.87 9.58
C ASP A 193 14.27 -4.87 8.67
N PHE A 194 14.78 -5.07 7.44
CA PHE A 194 14.16 -5.87 6.38
C PHE A 194 14.89 -7.19 6.08
N LEU A 195 15.87 -7.59 6.90
CA LEU A 195 16.57 -8.87 6.73
C LEU A 195 15.65 -10.08 6.85
N ASN A 196 14.59 -9.96 7.62
CA ASN A 196 13.56 -10.97 7.83
C ASN A 196 12.22 -10.57 7.20
N ASP A 197 12.28 -9.95 6.00
CA ASP A 197 11.16 -9.40 5.22
C ASP A 197 10.65 -8.08 5.82
N ALA A 198 9.45 -7.98 6.34
CA ALA A 198 8.83 -6.73 6.77
C ALA A 198 8.81 -6.56 8.30
N LEU A 199 8.78 -5.31 8.75
CA LEU A 199 8.33 -4.98 10.10
C LEU A 199 6.80 -5.04 10.12
N ILE A 200 6.24 -6.11 10.69
CA ILE A 200 4.80 -6.32 10.77
C ILE A 200 4.30 -5.84 12.12
N LEU A 201 3.44 -4.84 12.10
CA LEU A 201 2.96 -4.12 13.27
C LEU A 201 1.45 -4.22 13.36
N LYS A 202 0.91 -4.38 14.57
CA LYS A 202 -0.52 -4.31 14.80
C LYS A 202 -0.85 -3.14 15.71
N ALA A 203 -1.73 -2.26 15.20
CA ALA A 203 -2.26 -1.13 15.94
C ALA A 203 -3.49 -1.52 16.77
N ASP A 204 -3.72 -0.81 17.86
CA ASP A 204 -4.92 -0.92 18.70
C ASP A 204 -6.01 0.09 18.31
N LYS A 205 -5.66 1.15 17.56
CA LYS A 205 -6.55 2.26 17.16
C LYS A 205 -7.22 2.01 15.80
N ASP A 206 -8.39 2.62 15.61
CA ASP A 206 -9.12 2.62 14.33
C ASP A 206 -8.58 3.66 13.34
N LEU A 207 -7.86 4.66 13.82
CA LEU A 207 -7.09 5.61 13.04
C LEU A 207 -5.64 5.56 13.49
N THR A 208 -4.78 5.08 12.63
CA THR A 208 -3.33 5.09 12.84
C THR A 208 -2.67 6.00 11.82
N GLU A 209 -1.82 6.87 12.29
CA GLU A 209 -1.02 7.77 11.46
C GLU A 209 0.44 7.40 11.59
N LEU A 210 1.07 7.20 10.45
CA LEU A 210 2.52 7.05 10.32
C LEU A 210 3.08 8.29 9.64
N PHE A 211 4.24 8.73 10.09
CA PHE A 211 4.94 9.88 9.53
C PHE A 211 6.29 9.40 9.01
N LEU A 212 6.41 9.36 7.69
CA LEU A 212 7.66 9.07 7.01
C LEU A 212 8.40 10.39 6.79
N GLN A 213 9.57 10.53 7.40
CA GLN A 213 10.46 11.67 7.22
C GLN A 213 11.70 11.23 6.45
N THR A 214 12.01 11.92 5.38
CA THR A 214 13.19 11.65 4.56
C THR A 214 13.79 12.95 4.06
N ASN A 215 15.12 13.02 3.99
CA ASN A 215 15.81 14.14 3.37
C ASN A 215 16.10 13.78 1.91
N VAL A 216 15.70 14.67 1.03
CA VAL A 216 15.93 14.54 -0.41
C VAL A 216 16.81 15.69 -0.90
N PRO A 217 17.66 15.47 -1.92
CA PRO A 217 18.42 16.53 -2.52
C PRO A 217 17.49 17.63 -3.04
N ASP A 218 17.84 18.89 -2.81
CA ASP A 218 17.17 20.01 -3.46
C ASP A 218 17.59 20.02 -4.92
N SER A 219 16.63 20.03 -5.85
CA SER A 219 16.89 20.05 -7.28
C SER A 219 17.61 21.33 -7.76
N GLU A 220 17.67 22.39 -6.93
CA GLU A 220 18.28 23.68 -7.26
C GLU A 220 19.68 23.88 -6.66
N SER A 221 20.10 23.03 -5.72
CA SER A 221 21.48 23.06 -5.18
C SER A 221 21.87 21.70 -4.58
N ASP A 222 22.97 21.14 -5.02
CA ASP A 222 23.52 19.88 -4.51
C ASP A 222 23.90 19.93 -3.00
N GLU A 223 23.93 21.10 -2.41
CA GLU A 223 24.34 21.33 -1.00
C GLU A 223 23.17 21.42 -0.01
N LYS A 224 21.93 21.68 -0.47
CA LYS A 224 20.76 21.77 0.41
C LYS A 224 19.91 20.51 0.32
N GLN A 225 19.80 19.81 1.44
CA GLN A 225 18.82 18.74 1.59
C GLN A 225 17.52 19.32 2.16
N LEU A 226 16.40 19.08 1.47
CA LEU A 226 15.08 19.41 1.96
C LEU A 226 14.52 18.21 2.74
N GLU A 227 14.15 18.46 4.00
CA GLU A 227 13.39 17.49 4.75
C GLU A 227 11.97 17.37 4.17
N ARG A 228 11.57 16.16 3.83
CA ARG A 228 10.21 15.83 3.38
C ARG A 228 9.53 14.98 4.45
N SER A 229 8.34 15.40 4.82
CA SER A 229 7.48 14.64 5.72
C SER A 229 6.23 14.22 4.97
N THR A 230 5.99 12.92 4.91
CA THR A 230 4.76 12.34 4.35
C THR A 230 3.96 11.73 5.49
N ARG A 231 2.76 12.25 5.72
CA ARG A 231 1.81 11.65 6.66
C ARG A 231 0.97 10.61 5.92
N ILE A 232 1.01 9.39 6.40
CA ILE A 232 0.18 8.27 5.94
C ILE A 232 -0.84 7.98 7.03
N ALA A 233 -2.09 8.34 6.79
CA ALA A 233 -3.19 8.09 7.71
C ALA A 233 -4.02 6.91 7.19
N VAL A 234 -4.16 5.87 8.00
CA VAL A 234 -4.99 4.71 7.69
C VAL A 234 -6.16 4.67 8.65
N ALA A 235 -7.36 4.78 8.12
CA ALA A 235 -8.60 4.75 8.87
C ALA A 235 -9.47 3.57 8.44
N GLY A 236 -9.87 2.75 9.42
CA GLY A 236 -10.77 1.61 9.16
C GLY A 236 -10.85 0.70 10.37
N LYS A 237 -12.08 0.38 10.79
CA LYS A 237 -12.34 -0.41 12.01
C LYS A 237 -11.56 -1.73 12.07
N ASN A 238 -11.26 -2.32 10.92
CA ASN A 238 -10.57 -3.62 10.82
C ASN A 238 -9.20 -3.52 10.13
N LEU A 239 -8.71 -2.33 9.82
CA LEU A 239 -7.38 -2.11 9.24
C LEU A 239 -6.39 -1.88 10.38
N LYS A 240 -5.93 -2.97 10.99
CA LYS A 240 -5.09 -2.95 12.20
C LYS A 240 -3.63 -3.29 11.94
N PHE A 241 -3.33 -3.91 10.82
CA PHE A 241 -1.96 -4.32 10.50
C PHE A 241 -1.28 -3.32 9.57
N PHE A 242 -0.02 -3.07 9.85
CA PHE A 242 0.91 -2.28 9.04
C PHE A 242 2.16 -3.10 8.80
N CYS A 243 2.55 -3.19 7.54
CA CYS A 243 3.83 -3.76 7.17
C CYS A 243 4.70 -2.64 6.62
N ILE A 244 5.83 -2.38 7.28
CA ILE A 244 6.85 -1.47 6.79
C ILE A 244 7.89 -2.34 6.11
N TRP A 245 8.11 -2.13 4.82
CA TRP A 245 8.93 -3.02 4.01
C TRP A 245 9.79 -2.26 2.99
N SER A 246 10.93 -2.82 2.69
CA SER A 246 11.72 -2.51 1.51
C SER A 246 12.41 -3.76 1.01
N LYS A 247 12.78 -3.77 -0.26
CA LYS A 247 13.66 -4.80 -0.78
C LYS A 247 15.01 -4.73 -0.08
N ASN A 248 15.54 -5.86 0.35
CA ASN A 248 16.91 -5.94 0.85
C ASN A 248 17.91 -5.86 -0.32
N ASP A 249 18.05 -4.68 -0.88
CA ASP A 249 18.92 -4.33 -2.00
C ASP A 249 19.41 -2.89 -1.81
N GLU A 250 20.70 -2.63 -2.01
CA GLU A 250 21.29 -1.30 -1.80
C GLU A 250 20.69 -0.22 -2.70
N LYS A 251 20.11 -0.60 -3.84
CA LYS A 251 19.48 0.31 -4.80
C LYS A 251 17.98 0.51 -4.56
N ALA A 252 17.41 -0.19 -3.57
CA ALA A 252 16.00 -0.06 -3.22
C ALA A 252 15.79 1.18 -2.33
N ASP A 253 15.81 2.37 -2.93
CA ASP A 253 15.63 3.64 -2.22
C ASP A 253 14.13 3.97 -2.05
N PHE A 254 13.41 3.05 -1.40
CA PHE A 254 12.00 3.21 -1.03
C PHE A 254 11.68 2.52 0.29
N VAL A 255 10.59 2.96 0.90
CA VAL A 255 9.91 2.29 2.01
C VAL A 255 8.45 2.11 1.64
N ALA A 256 7.98 0.88 1.58
CA ALA A 256 6.57 0.57 1.42
C ALA A 256 5.88 0.55 2.78
N ILE A 257 4.66 1.07 2.82
CA ILE A 257 3.78 1.03 3.99
C ILE A 257 2.48 0.34 3.56
N GLU A 258 2.38 -0.89 3.96
CA GLU A 258 1.27 -1.77 3.62
C GLU A 258 0.21 -1.75 4.72
#